data_6b8dabfc8f136ee644a8df08ab6579db
#
_entry.id   6b8dabfc8f136ee644a8df08ab6579db
#
_cell.length_a   1.000
_cell.length_b   1.000
_cell.length_c   1.000
_cell.angle_alpha   90.00
_cell.angle_beta   90.00
_cell.angle_gamma   90.00
#
_symmetry.space_group_name_H-M   'P 1'
#
loop_
_entity.id
_entity.type
_entity.pdbx_description
1 polymer ?
#
loop_
_entity_poly.entity_id
_entity_poly.type
_entity_poly.pdbx_seq_one_letter_code
_entity_poly.pdbx_strand_id
1 'polypeptide(L)'
;VVGTDLYPTILDLLGLPLTPGQHLDGESLKPLLKGEQLLKREAIYFHFPHYHHINTMGPSGAIRKGDFKLIEVFETGKYELYNVKEDIGEHLNLAPKMTKMVLDLANNLRQWRKRSEAKMAVLNQEYDPSSDFRKKKK
;
A
#
# COMPACT_ATOMS: atom_id res chain seq x y z
N VAL A 1 8.75 8.07 1.45
CA VAL A 1 8.69 8.27 2.90
C VAL A 1 7.30 7.94 3.39
N VAL A 2 7.19 7.22 4.50
CA VAL A 2 5.92 6.86 5.16
C VAL A 2 6.03 7.03 6.67
N GLY A 3 4.90 7.07 7.38
CA GLY A 3 4.87 7.30 8.81
C GLY A 3 5.68 6.31 9.65
N THR A 4 5.76 5.05 9.20
CA THR A 4 6.58 4.00 9.86
C THR A 4 8.08 4.31 9.86
N ASP A 5 8.56 5.22 9.02
CA ASP A 5 9.97 5.64 8.96
C ASP A 5 10.37 6.54 10.14
N LEU A 6 9.41 7.18 10.79
CA LEU A 6 9.71 8.15 11.85
C LEU A 6 10.39 7.49 13.06
N TYR A 7 9.92 6.32 13.49
CA TYR A 7 10.47 5.62 14.64
C TYR A 7 11.96 5.26 14.47
N PRO A 8 12.37 4.51 13.42
CA PRO A 8 13.78 4.21 13.20
C PRO A 8 14.61 5.46 12.92
N THR A 9 14.04 6.52 12.34
CA THR A 9 14.73 7.79 12.12
C THR A 9 15.09 8.48 13.43
N ILE A 10 14.15 8.54 14.36
CA ILE A 10 14.38 9.16 15.68
C ILE A 10 15.47 8.41 16.44
N LEU A 11 15.40 7.07 16.48
CA LEU A 11 16.43 6.26 17.13
C LEU A 11 17.81 6.54 16.53
N ASP A 12 17.91 6.52 15.21
CA ASP A 12 19.19 6.71 14.50
C ASP A 12 19.74 8.14 14.66
N LEU A 13 18.90 9.16 14.68
CA LEU A 13 19.32 10.55 14.93
C LEU A 13 19.85 10.74 16.36
N LEU A 14 19.27 10.05 17.33
CA LEU A 14 19.71 10.08 18.73
C LEU A 14 20.92 9.16 19.02
N GLY A 15 21.40 8.41 18.02
CA GLY A 15 22.47 7.44 18.20
C GLY A 15 22.06 6.22 19.02
N LEU A 16 20.77 5.94 19.14
CA LEU A 16 20.24 4.77 19.84
C LEU A 16 20.25 3.56 18.91
N PRO A 17 20.39 2.34 19.45
CA PRO A 17 20.37 1.14 18.63
C PRO A 17 19.02 0.96 17.95
N LEU A 18 19.06 0.61 16.67
CA LEU A 18 17.86 0.25 15.92
C LEU A 18 17.34 -1.11 16.42
N THR A 19 16.03 -1.25 16.45
CA THR A 19 15.33 -2.48 16.88
C THR A 19 14.50 -3.06 15.70
N PRO A 20 15.14 -3.78 14.75
CA PRO A 20 14.49 -4.22 13.51
C PRO A 20 13.19 -5.03 13.74
N GLY A 21 13.09 -5.75 14.85
CA GLY A 21 11.87 -6.47 15.21
C GLY A 21 10.66 -5.57 15.54
N GLN A 22 10.89 -4.27 15.79
CA GLN A 22 9.83 -3.30 16.11
C GLN A 22 9.47 -2.38 14.94
N HIS A 23 10.37 -2.24 13.94
CA HIS A 23 10.13 -1.36 12.79
C HIS A 23 10.29 -2.12 11.46
N LEU A 24 9.56 -3.22 11.33
CA LEU A 24 9.66 -4.15 10.18
C LEU A 24 9.49 -3.47 8.82
N ASP A 25 8.62 -2.45 8.73
CA ASP A 25 8.30 -1.73 7.49
C ASP A 25 8.95 -0.33 7.42
N GLY A 26 9.62 0.11 8.50
CA GLY A 26 10.23 1.43 8.59
C GLY A 26 11.73 1.40 8.28
N GLU A 27 12.22 2.44 7.67
CA GLU A 27 13.65 2.68 7.40
C GLU A 27 14.05 4.07 7.85
N SER A 28 15.25 4.21 8.44
CA SER A 28 15.75 5.52 8.87
C SER A 28 15.91 6.47 7.70
N LEU A 29 15.36 7.66 7.82
CA LEU A 29 15.48 8.75 6.86
C LEU A 29 16.77 9.56 7.06
N LYS A 30 17.60 9.24 8.03
CA LYS A 30 18.85 9.95 8.32
C LYS A 30 19.77 10.09 7.10
N PRO A 31 19.93 9.07 6.21
CA PRO A 31 20.68 9.25 4.97
C PRO A 31 20.10 10.35 4.09
N LEU A 32 18.76 10.40 3.91
CA LEU A 32 18.11 11.44 3.11
C LEU A 32 18.28 12.83 3.74
N LEU A 33 18.22 12.95 5.07
CA LEU A 33 18.44 14.20 5.80
C LEU A 33 19.88 14.71 5.66
N LYS A 34 20.84 13.82 5.37
CA LYS A 34 22.23 14.16 5.07
C LYS A 34 22.48 14.44 3.57
N GLY A 35 21.45 14.40 2.74
CA GLY A 35 21.58 14.61 1.30
C GLY A 35 21.96 13.37 0.48
N GLU A 36 21.98 12.18 1.10
CA GLU A 36 22.14 10.92 0.40
C GLU A 36 20.83 10.56 -0.32
N GLN A 37 20.90 10.01 -1.53
CA GLN A 37 19.71 9.92 -2.39
C GLN A 37 18.91 8.62 -2.27
N LEU A 38 19.39 7.60 -1.56
CA LEU A 38 18.79 6.27 -1.63
C LEU A 38 18.40 5.70 -0.25
N LEU A 39 17.16 5.27 -0.13
CA LEU A 39 16.71 4.29 0.85
C LEU A 39 16.94 2.88 0.29
N LYS A 40 17.11 1.89 1.18
CA LYS A 40 17.35 0.49 0.78
C LYS A 40 16.08 -0.18 0.26
N ARG A 41 14.91 0.21 0.78
CA ARG A 41 13.65 -0.38 0.34
C ARG A 41 13.32 0.03 -1.09
N GLU A 42 12.87 -0.92 -1.88
CA GLU A 42 12.48 -0.72 -3.26
C GLU A 42 11.00 -0.36 -3.42
N ALA A 43 10.17 -0.69 -2.44
CA ALA A 43 8.72 -0.52 -2.53
C ALA A 43 8.09 -0.21 -1.16
N ILE A 44 6.93 0.43 -1.22
CA ILE A 44 6.04 0.68 -0.08
C ILE A 44 4.75 -0.09 -0.33
N TYR A 45 4.25 -0.78 0.69
CA TYR A 45 3.07 -1.61 0.60
C TYR A 45 1.97 -1.08 1.52
N PHE A 46 0.72 -1.26 1.07
CA PHE A 46 -0.48 -0.90 1.81
C PHE A 46 -1.45 -2.07 1.76
N HIS A 47 -2.09 -2.35 2.89
CA HIS A 47 -3.08 -3.41 3.01
C HIS A 47 -4.23 -2.94 3.88
N PHE A 48 -5.41 -2.83 3.28
CA PHE A 48 -6.61 -2.36 3.95
C PHE A 48 -7.77 -3.32 3.65
N PRO A 49 -7.92 -4.42 4.42
CA PRO A 49 -8.92 -5.47 4.16
C PRO A 49 -10.30 -5.13 4.74
N HIS A 50 -10.65 -3.85 4.87
CA HIS A 50 -11.86 -3.38 5.51
C HIS A 50 -12.63 -2.42 4.62
N TYR A 51 -13.90 -2.19 4.96
CA TYR A 51 -14.68 -1.08 4.41
C TYR A 51 -14.47 0.17 5.26
N HIS A 52 -14.37 1.31 4.60
CA HIS A 52 -14.35 2.59 5.28
C HIS A 52 -15.74 3.22 5.24
N HIS A 53 -16.28 3.57 6.41
CA HIS A 53 -17.67 4.05 6.54
C HIS A 53 -17.89 5.50 6.04
N ILE A 54 -16.82 6.29 5.90
CA ILE A 54 -16.90 7.71 5.47
C ILE A 54 -16.77 7.84 3.96
N ASN A 55 -15.89 7.06 3.35
CA ASN A 55 -15.68 7.06 1.90
C ASN A 55 -16.12 5.72 1.29
N THR A 56 -16.36 5.70 -0.01
CA THR A 56 -16.77 4.50 -0.75
C THR A 56 -15.63 3.52 -1.00
N MET A 57 -14.49 3.69 -0.33
CA MET A 57 -13.32 2.85 -0.53
C MET A 57 -13.56 1.46 0.08
N GLY A 58 -13.56 0.46 -0.77
CA GLY A 58 -13.65 -0.95 -0.39
C GLY A 58 -12.30 -1.53 0.04
N PRO A 59 -12.32 -2.81 0.46
CA PRO A 59 -11.10 -3.54 0.79
C PRO A 59 -10.12 -3.54 -0.38
N SER A 60 -8.88 -3.15 -0.12
CA SER A 60 -7.88 -2.97 -1.16
C SER A 60 -6.46 -3.18 -0.64
N GLY A 61 -5.53 -3.40 -1.55
CA GLY A 61 -4.11 -3.38 -1.28
C GLY A 61 -3.39 -2.56 -2.34
N ALA A 62 -2.24 -2.00 -2.01
CA ALA A 62 -1.46 -1.27 -2.98
C ALA A 62 0.04 -1.48 -2.78
N ILE A 63 0.77 -1.32 -3.86
CA ILE A 63 2.22 -1.24 -3.89
C ILE A 63 2.64 0.01 -4.65
N ARG A 64 3.56 0.78 -4.08
CA ARG A 64 4.30 1.82 -4.79
C ARG A 64 5.75 1.39 -4.95
N LYS A 65 6.19 1.27 -6.21
CA LYS A 65 7.56 0.94 -6.57
C LYS A 65 8.04 1.87 -7.68
N GLY A 66 9.09 2.63 -7.39
CA GLY A 66 9.56 3.69 -8.28
C GLY A 66 8.47 4.73 -8.55
N ASP A 67 8.22 5.01 -9.82
CA ASP A 67 7.24 6.00 -10.29
C ASP A 67 5.81 5.43 -10.36
N PHE A 68 5.64 4.11 -10.17
CA PHE A 68 4.36 3.44 -10.34
C PHE A 68 3.69 3.05 -9.03
N LYS A 69 2.36 3.14 -9.02
CA LYS A 69 1.48 2.65 -7.96
C LYS A 69 0.46 1.69 -8.58
N LEU A 70 0.41 0.47 -8.05
CA LEU A 70 -0.63 -0.51 -8.36
C LEU A 70 -1.59 -0.59 -7.18
N ILE A 71 -2.89 -0.57 -7.48
CA ILE A 71 -3.96 -0.82 -6.51
C ILE A 71 -4.67 -2.11 -6.92
N GLU A 72 -4.90 -3.00 -5.97
CA GLU A 72 -5.72 -4.20 -6.10
C GLU A 72 -7.01 -4.02 -5.32
N VAL A 73 -8.15 -4.06 -6.00
CA VAL A 73 -9.48 -4.00 -5.39
C VAL A 73 -9.93 -5.42 -5.06
N PHE A 74 -10.02 -5.77 -3.78
CA PHE A 74 -10.23 -7.16 -3.36
C PHE A 74 -11.61 -7.71 -3.74
N GLU A 75 -12.66 -6.88 -3.74
CA GLU A 75 -14.01 -7.32 -4.09
C GLU A 75 -14.14 -7.79 -5.55
N THR A 76 -13.41 -7.15 -6.45
CA THR A 76 -13.53 -7.37 -7.89
C THR A 76 -12.33 -8.09 -8.49
N GLY A 77 -11.22 -8.18 -7.75
CA GLY A 77 -9.94 -8.65 -8.24
C GLY A 77 -9.33 -7.76 -9.34
N LYS A 78 -9.88 -6.55 -9.55
CA LYS A 78 -9.38 -5.62 -10.56
C LYS A 78 -8.13 -4.90 -10.07
N TYR A 79 -7.28 -4.55 -11.04
CA TYR A 79 -6.09 -3.76 -10.82
C TYR A 79 -6.21 -2.39 -11.46
N GLU A 80 -5.69 -1.39 -10.78
CA GLU A 80 -5.49 -0.04 -11.29
C GLU A 80 -4.00 0.29 -11.18
N LEU A 81 -3.42 0.83 -12.26
CA LEU A 81 -2.00 1.17 -12.33
C LEU A 81 -1.85 2.64 -12.70
N TYR A 82 -1.06 3.37 -11.93
CA TYR A 82 -0.83 4.80 -12.12
C TYR A 82 0.67 5.11 -12.14
N ASN A 83 1.08 6.05 -13.01
CA ASN A 83 2.40 6.68 -12.92
C ASN A 83 2.28 7.92 -12.05
N VAL A 84 2.54 7.78 -10.76
CA VAL A 84 2.34 8.86 -9.78
C VAL A 84 3.38 9.98 -9.84
N LYS A 85 4.38 9.86 -10.70
CA LYS A 85 5.31 10.94 -11.01
C LYS A 85 4.71 11.91 -12.02
N GLU A 86 4.07 11.39 -13.06
CA GLU A 86 3.47 12.18 -14.15
C GLU A 86 2.00 12.53 -13.87
N ASP A 87 1.32 11.70 -13.09
CA ASP A 87 -0.11 11.80 -12.76
C ASP A 87 -0.32 11.59 -11.25
N ILE A 88 0.03 12.61 -10.46
CA ILE A 88 -0.14 12.57 -9.00
C ILE A 88 -1.61 12.44 -8.57
N GLY A 89 -2.54 12.85 -9.43
CA GLY A 89 -3.98 12.78 -9.21
C GLY A 89 -4.61 11.43 -9.53
N GLU A 90 -3.83 10.47 -10.07
CA GLU A 90 -4.30 9.13 -10.41
C GLU A 90 -5.52 9.13 -11.35
N HIS A 91 -5.50 10.02 -12.37
CA HIS A 91 -6.62 10.17 -13.32
C HIS A 91 -6.58 9.15 -14.46
N LEU A 92 -5.36 8.71 -14.85
CA LEU A 92 -5.16 7.83 -15.99
C LEU A 92 -4.76 6.42 -15.55
N ASN A 93 -5.72 5.49 -15.56
CA ASN A 93 -5.43 4.08 -15.30
C ASN A 93 -4.69 3.42 -16.47
N LEU A 94 -3.44 3.04 -16.23
CA LEU A 94 -2.55 2.40 -17.19
C LEU A 94 -2.64 0.86 -17.22
N ALA A 95 -3.39 0.24 -16.30
CA ALA A 95 -3.46 -1.21 -16.18
C ALA A 95 -3.81 -1.93 -17.47
N PRO A 96 -4.76 -1.43 -18.32
CA PRO A 96 -5.07 -2.08 -19.59
C PRO A 96 -3.93 -2.07 -20.61
N LYS A 97 -3.03 -1.07 -20.51
CA LYS A 97 -1.93 -0.85 -21.47
C LYS A 97 -0.61 -1.48 -21.01
N MET A 98 -0.43 -1.69 -19.70
CA MET A 98 0.85 -2.12 -19.12
C MET A 98 0.72 -3.44 -18.34
N THR A 99 0.12 -4.44 -18.97
CA THR A 99 -0.23 -5.74 -18.36
C THR A 99 0.97 -6.43 -17.70
N LYS A 100 2.14 -6.39 -18.31
CA LYS A 100 3.36 -6.99 -17.74
C LYS A 100 3.72 -6.34 -16.40
N MET A 101 3.70 -5.01 -16.34
CA MET A 101 3.99 -4.27 -15.10
C MET A 101 2.94 -4.55 -14.01
N VAL A 102 1.67 -4.65 -14.38
CA VAL A 102 0.58 -5.05 -13.47
C VAL A 102 0.89 -6.41 -12.84
N LEU A 103 1.26 -7.42 -13.66
CA LEU A 103 1.58 -8.77 -13.16
C LEU A 103 2.79 -8.76 -12.24
N ASP A 104 3.84 -8.03 -12.57
CA ASP A 104 5.06 -7.93 -11.77
C ASP A 104 4.78 -7.27 -10.42
N LEU A 105 4.08 -6.15 -10.39
CA LEU A 105 3.74 -5.45 -9.15
C LEU A 105 2.72 -6.24 -8.31
N ALA A 106 1.72 -6.86 -8.93
CA ALA A 106 0.76 -7.71 -8.23
C ALA A 106 1.45 -8.92 -7.58
N ASN A 107 2.44 -9.52 -8.25
CA ASN A 107 3.24 -10.59 -7.66
C ASN A 107 4.06 -10.11 -6.46
N ASN A 108 4.71 -8.94 -6.55
CA ASN A 108 5.44 -8.34 -5.44
C ASN A 108 4.50 -8.09 -4.23
N LEU A 109 3.30 -7.53 -4.47
CA LEU A 109 2.29 -7.28 -3.44
C LEU A 109 1.83 -8.59 -2.78
N ARG A 110 1.58 -9.63 -3.57
CA ARG A 110 1.18 -10.96 -3.07
C ARG A 110 2.26 -11.60 -2.22
N GLN A 111 3.52 -11.54 -2.66
CA GLN A 111 4.65 -12.07 -1.90
C GLN A 111 4.85 -11.33 -0.58
N TRP A 112 4.72 -10.00 -0.59
CA TRP A 112 4.80 -9.21 0.63
C TRP A 112 3.68 -9.59 1.61
N ARG A 113 2.42 -9.70 1.16
CA ARG A 113 1.30 -10.17 2.01
C ARG A 113 1.58 -11.53 2.63
N LYS A 114 2.14 -12.46 1.85
CA LYS A 114 2.50 -13.79 2.36
C LYS A 114 3.58 -13.72 3.46
N ARG A 115 4.61 -12.90 3.27
CA ARG A 115 5.70 -12.75 4.26
C ARG A 115 5.25 -12.03 5.53
N SER A 116 4.35 -11.07 5.40
CA SER A 116 3.81 -10.28 6.53
C SER A 116 2.60 -10.95 7.19
N GLU A 117 2.19 -12.15 6.72
CA GLU A 117 1.01 -12.87 7.19
C GLU A 117 -0.26 -11.99 7.20
N ALA A 118 -0.37 -11.09 6.22
CA ALA A 118 -1.46 -10.13 6.12
C ALA A 118 -2.80 -10.85 5.97
N LYS A 119 -3.70 -10.60 6.91
CA LYS A 119 -5.05 -11.21 6.91
C LYS A 119 -5.89 -10.63 5.79
N MET A 120 -6.44 -11.50 4.94
CA MET A 120 -7.39 -11.12 3.91
C MET A 120 -8.82 -11.03 4.46
N ALA A 121 -9.63 -10.15 3.85
CA ALA A 121 -11.06 -10.12 4.11
C ALA A 121 -11.70 -11.46 3.72
N VAL A 122 -12.63 -11.95 4.55
CA VAL A 122 -13.43 -13.16 4.29
C VAL A 122 -14.83 -12.71 3.93
N LEU A 123 -15.46 -13.41 2.98
CA LEU A 123 -16.85 -13.17 2.64
C LEU A 123 -17.75 -13.37 3.88
N ASN A 124 -18.56 -12.35 4.18
CA ASN A 124 -19.60 -12.48 5.20
C ASN A 124 -20.78 -13.29 4.61
N GLN A 125 -20.95 -14.51 5.07
CA GLN A 125 -22.05 -15.39 4.62
C GLN A 125 -23.43 -14.88 5.09
N GLU A 126 -23.47 -14.07 6.15
CA GLU A 126 -24.68 -13.46 6.71
C GLU A 126 -24.94 -12.05 6.16
N TYR A 127 -24.26 -11.67 5.08
CA TYR A 127 -24.41 -10.33 4.49
C TYR A 127 -25.82 -10.13 3.93
N ASP A 128 -26.53 -9.15 4.49
CA ASP A 128 -27.82 -8.67 3.96
C ASP A 128 -27.61 -7.40 3.12
N PRO A 129 -27.84 -7.46 1.79
CA PRO A 129 -27.71 -6.30 0.91
C PRO A 129 -28.63 -5.13 1.27
N SER A 130 -29.74 -5.37 1.99
CA SER A 130 -30.67 -4.30 2.40
C SER A 130 -30.10 -3.45 3.55
N SER A 131 -29.20 -4.01 4.33
CA SER A 131 -28.52 -3.35 5.45
C SER A 131 -27.27 -2.57 5.02
N ASP A 132 -26.89 -2.62 3.74
CA ASP A 132 -25.67 -1.96 3.23
C ASP A 132 -25.79 -0.42 3.33
N PHE A 133 -25.02 0.15 4.25
CA PHE A 133 -25.00 1.60 4.49
C PHE A 133 -24.58 2.42 3.27
N ARG A 134 -23.85 1.82 2.33
CA ARG A 134 -23.41 2.47 1.08
C ARG A 134 -24.58 2.77 0.15
N LYS A 135 -25.65 1.97 0.22
CA LYS A 135 -26.87 2.15 -0.58
C LYS A 135 -27.83 3.20 0.00
N LYS A 136 -27.64 3.57 1.27
CA LYS A 136 -28.51 4.56 1.96
C LYS A 136 -28.12 6.01 1.69
N LYS A 137 -27.07 6.27 0.91
CA LYS A 137 -26.56 7.61 0.57
C LYS A 137 -26.89 8.05 -0.87
N LYS A 138 -28.00 7.57 -1.45
CA LYS A 138 -28.54 8.13 -2.70
C LYS A 138 -29.67 9.08 -2.40
#